data_a71a9076b52535275a14ea5b5bbc7509
#
_entry.id   a71a9076b52535275a14ea5b5bbc7509
#
_cell.length_a   1.000
_cell.length_b   1.000
_cell.length_c   1.000
_cell.angle_alpha   90.00
_cell.angle_beta   90.00
_cell.angle_gamma   90.00
#
_symmetry.space_group_name_H-M   'P 1'
#
loop_
_entity.id
_entity.type
_entity.pdbx_description
1 polymer ?
#
loop_
_entity_poly.entity_id
_entity_poly.type
_entity_poly.pdbx_seq_one_letter_code
_entity_poly.pdbx_strand_id
1 'polypeptide(L)'
;SEMCIRDRFRRNLTLVIFIAVAVIAIAGAVTAGIMLYHYNNEKQDDNHGSNDEQTVVSTEETTAAREVVWIDNKEPESKEQEYIAPEGVYLPYFIKVNRAANCATVYGIDENGEYTIPVKAFATSCGKAGDETIVGENYVTSDKYEWGYMVDGTYGRYAFRISGGYLFHSVPYYSMNKGDLEDGQYNKLGDYASLGCVRMCVRDVKWIYDNCPSGTGVTIYDDAVNPGPLGKPDSIKIPEDSAYAGWDPTDPDENNPWNAYSAKIEGAKDIQTKIGQSVDVMTGVTATDTCGNDITAKIVTVGRYTFDQTGTYDIKYEVTDAIGSHDEVTVKLMVTE
;
A
#
# COMPACT_ATOMS: atom_id res chain seq x y z
N SER A 1 15.04 -44.79 21.11
CA SER A 1 14.57 -43.38 21.26
C SER A 1 15.69 -42.35 21.33
N GLU A 2 16.86 -42.68 21.86
CA GLU A 2 18.03 -41.74 21.93
C GLU A 2 18.70 -41.48 20.58
N MET A 3 18.68 -42.43 19.66
CA MET A 3 19.33 -42.32 18.35
C MET A 3 18.62 -41.29 17.46
N CYS A 4 17.30 -41.14 17.59
CA CYS A 4 16.51 -40.19 16.80
C CYS A 4 16.69 -38.72 17.19
N ILE A 5 17.03 -38.45 18.46
CA ILE A 5 17.29 -37.10 18.99
C ILE A 5 18.66 -36.60 18.55
N ARG A 6 19.69 -37.47 18.52
CA ARG A 6 21.06 -37.13 18.08
C ARG A 6 21.11 -36.78 16.58
N ASP A 7 20.33 -37.46 15.74
CA ASP A 7 20.29 -37.19 14.30
C ASP A 7 19.55 -35.89 13.97
N ARG A 8 18.53 -35.52 14.75
CA ARG A 8 17.83 -34.24 14.61
C ARG A 8 18.72 -33.07 15.05
N PHE A 9 19.50 -33.25 16.12
CA PHE A 9 20.43 -32.22 16.60
C PHE A 9 21.59 -31.98 15.61
N ARG A 10 22.16 -33.04 15.01
CA ARG A 10 23.20 -32.91 13.97
C ARG A 10 22.69 -32.20 12.72
N ARG A 11 21.50 -32.50 12.22
CA ARG A 11 20.92 -31.82 11.05
C ARG A 11 20.69 -30.34 11.31
N ASN A 12 20.18 -29.96 12.47
CA ASN A 12 19.96 -28.58 12.82
C ASN A 12 21.27 -27.80 12.98
N LEU A 13 22.31 -28.43 13.58
CA LEU A 13 23.63 -27.82 13.71
C LEU A 13 24.29 -27.59 12.34
N THR A 14 24.16 -28.54 11.42
CA THR A 14 24.69 -28.40 10.05
C THR A 14 23.99 -27.27 9.30
N LEU A 15 22.66 -27.13 9.43
CA LEU A 15 21.87 -26.06 8.82
C LEU A 15 22.28 -24.68 9.37
N VAL A 16 22.48 -24.56 10.68
CA VAL A 16 22.94 -23.31 11.31
C VAL A 16 24.30 -22.89 10.81
N ILE A 17 25.25 -23.86 10.66
CA ILE A 17 26.56 -23.59 10.11
C ILE A 17 26.49 -23.12 8.65
N PHE A 18 25.66 -23.75 7.82
CA PHE A 18 25.49 -23.30 6.42
C PHE A 18 24.93 -21.90 6.32
N ILE A 19 23.94 -21.54 7.15
CA ILE A 19 23.37 -20.18 7.19
C ILE A 19 24.43 -19.17 7.64
N ALA A 20 25.22 -19.47 8.68
CA ALA A 20 26.29 -18.60 9.16
C ALA A 20 27.37 -18.35 8.09
N VAL A 21 27.79 -19.40 7.37
CA VAL A 21 28.78 -19.28 6.28
C VAL A 21 28.21 -18.44 5.11
N ALA A 22 26.93 -18.62 4.75
CA ALA A 22 26.28 -17.82 3.71
C ALA A 22 26.19 -16.33 4.08
N VAL A 23 25.87 -16.01 5.33
CA VAL A 23 25.81 -14.61 5.82
C VAL A 23 27.19 -13.95 5.78
N ILE A 24 28.26 -14.67 6.17
CA ILE A 24 29.63 -14.16 6.12
C ILE A 24 30.08 -13.94 4.66
N ALA A 25 29.72 -14.82 3.73
CA ALA A 25 30.03 -14.67 2.31
C ALA A 25 29.33 -13.44 1.68
N ILE A 26 28.07 -13.20 2.03
CA ILE A 26 27.31 -12.02 1.55
C ILE A 26 27.92 -10.73 2.13
N ALA A 27 28.24 -10.69 3.43
CA ALA A 27 28.90 -9.56 4.05
C ALA A 27 30.26 -9.24 3.40
N GLY A 28 31.04 -10.26 3.07
CA GLY A 28 32.33 -10.12 2.36
C GLY A 28 32.17 -9.56 0.94
N ALA A 29 31.14 -9.97 0.21
CA ALA A 29 30.86 -9.46 -1.14
C ALA A 29 30.43 -7.98 -1.14
N VAL A 30 29.64 -7.57 -0.15
CA VAL A 30 29.19 -6.18 0.01
C VAL A 30 30.37 -5.26 0.35
N THR A 31 31.26 -5.67 1.27
CA THR A 31 32.46 -4.88 1.62
C THR A 31 33.45 -4.77 0.46
N ALA A 32 33.64 -5.83 -0.32
CA ALA A 32 34.46 -5.79 -1.53
C ALA A 32 33.88 -4.87 -2.62
N GLY A 33 32.56 -4.86 -2.78
CA GLY A 33 31.86 -3.96 -3.70
C GLY A 33 32.01 -2.48 -3.31
N ILE A 34 31.92 -2.16 -2.02
CA ILE A 34 32.11 -0.78 -1.51
C ILE A 34 33.56 -0.34 -1.70
N MET A 35 34.55 -1.20 -1.42
CA MET A 35 35.97 -0.89 -1.63
C MET A 35 36.31 -0.67 -3.11
N LEU A 36 35.75 -1.46 -4.02
CA LEU A 36 35.90 -1.27 -5.47
C LEU A 36 35.27 0.03 -5.96
N TYR A 37 34.13 0.42 -5.41
CA TYR A 37 33.47 1.68 -5.73
C TYR A 37 34.32 2.88 -5.27
N HIS A 38 34.88 2.87 -4.06
CA HIS A 38 35.78 3.93 -3.58
C HIS A 38 37.10 3.97 -4.37
N TYR A 39 37.70 2.81 -4.67
CA TYR A 39 38.94 2.74 -5.46
C TYR A 39 38.79 3.28 -6.89
N ASN A 40 37.63 3.08 -7.53
CA ASN A 40 37.37 3.61 -8.85
C ASN A 40 37.08 5.12 -8.86
N ASN A 41 36.50 5.66 -7.78
CA ASN A 41 36.29 7.10 -7.65
C ASN A 41 37.58 7.87 -7.35
N GLU A 42 38.49 7.32 -6.54
CA GLU A 42 39.79 7.97 -6.27
C GLU A 42 40.72 8.03 -7.49
N LYS A 43 40.53 7.16 -8.51
CA LYS A 43 41.34 7.21 -9.75
C LYS A 43 40.89 8.24 -10.78
N GLN A 44 39.78 8.93 -10.59
CA GLN A 44 39.33 9.98 -11.51
C GLN A 44 39.91 11.36 -11.19
N ASP A 45 40.51 11.57 -10.01
CA ASP A 45 41.04 12.87 -9.57
C ASP A 45 42.53 13.09 -9.83
N ASP A 46 43.30 12.07 -10.30
CA ASP A 46 44.74 12.18 -10.49
C ASP A 46 45.18 12.33 -12.00
N ASN A 47 44.61 13.28 -12.71
CA ASN A 47 45.17 13.63 -14.02
C ASN A 47 45.09 15.14 -14.34
N HIS A 48 45.87 15.95 -13.63
CA HIS A 48 46.23 17.27 -14.12
C HIS A 48 47.69 17.58 -13.87
N GLY A 49 48.47 17.37 -14.90
CA GLY A 49 49.88 17.74 -14.97
C GLY A 49 50.02 19.26 -15.16
N SER A 50 50.98 19.80 -14.44
CA SER A 50 51.45 21.17 -14.46
C SER A 50 51.99 21.64 -15.83
N ASN A 51 51.61 22.86 -16.23
CA ASN A 51 52.51 23.72 -17.00
C ASN A 51 52.29 25.18 -16.61
N ASP A 52 53.34 25.76 -16.05
CA ASP A 52 53.47 27.19 -15.79
C ASP A 52 53.59 27.97 -17.11
N GLU A 53 52.70 28.93 -17.34
CA GLU A 53 53.00 30.14 -18.11
C GLU A 53 52.18 31.30 -17.59
N GLN A 54 52.87 32.30 -16.99
CA GLN A 54 52.31 33.55 -16.56
C GLN A 54 51.91 34.39 -17.77
N THR A 55 50.61 34.66 -17.90
CA THR A 55 50.13 35.79 -18.70
C THR A 55 49.09 36.54 -17.91
N VAL A 56 49.41 37.76 -17.57
CA VAL A 56 48.52 38.71 -16.93
C VAL A 56 47.47 39.12 -17.94
N VAL A 57 46.23 38.73 -17.72
CA VAL A 57 45.07 39.24 -18.46
C VAL A 57 43.98 39.60 -17.44
N SER A 58 43.49 40.80 -17.64
CA SER A 58 42.45 41.51 -16.89
C SER A 58 41.28 40.60 -16.49
N THR A 59 40.91 40.67 -15.21
CA THR A 59 39.68 40.11 -14.66
C THR A 59 38.47 40.83 -15.26
N GLU A 60 37.88 40.27 -16.31
CA GLU A 60 36.45 40.35 -16.55
C GLU A 60 35.79 39.25 -15.71
N GLU A 61 35.13 39.57 -14.63
CA GLU A 61 34.20 38.69 -13.95
C GLU A 61 33.06 38.35 -14.92
N THR A 62 33.21 37.29 -15.68
CA THR A 62 32.07 36.59 -16.29
C THR A 62 31.30 35.95 -15.16
N THR A 63 30.24 36.60 -14.69
CA THR A 63 29.20 35.99 -13.88
C THR A 63 28.61 34.88 -14.75
N ALA A 64 29.11 33.65 -14.58
CA ALA A 64 28.46 32.47 -15.13
C ALA A 64 27.04 32.47 -14.60
N ALA A 65 26.07 32.60 -15.51
CA ALA A 65 24.66 32.53 -15.13
C ALA A 65 24.45 31.20 -14.36
N ARG A 66 24.10 31.28 -13.10
CA ARG A 66 23.82 30.09 -12.29
C ARG A 66 22.68 29.31 -12.96
N GLU A 67 22.90 28.04 -13.24
CA GLU A 67 21.88 27.18 -13.79
C GLU A 67 20.72 27.05 -12.79
N VAL A 68 19.50 27.33 -13.26
CA VAL A 68 18.30 27.23 -12.41
C VAL A 68 17.90 25.78 -12.28
N VAL A 69 17.95 25.26 -11.07
CA VAL A 69 17.52 23.89 -10.75
C VAL A 69 16.03 23.90 -10.41
N TRP A 70 15.23 23.23 -11.23
CA TRP A 70 13.80 23.07 -11.04
C TRP A 70 13.49 21.78 -10.27
N ILE A 71 12.57 21.89 -9.29
CA ILE A 71 11.97 20.77 -8.59
C ILE A 71 10.61 20.54 -9.23
N ASP A 72 10.41 19.35 -9.79
CA ASP A 72 9.21 18.99 -10.53
C ASP A 72 8.58 17.75 -9.84
N ASN A 73 7.56 18.01 -9.04
CA ASN A 73 6.79 16.98 -8.36
C ASN A 73 5.53 16.69 -9.17
N LYS A 74 5.34 15.43 -9.55
CA LYS A 74 4.18 14.97 -10.33
C LYS A 74 3.21 14.20 -9.45
N GLU A 75 1.94 14.27 -9.85
CA GLU A 75 0.93 13.39 -9.29
C GLU A 75 1.31 11.91 -9.51
N PRO A 76 1.10 11.04 -8.50
CA PRO A 76 1.32 9.61 -8.68
C PRO A 76 0.32 9.07 -9.70
N GLU A 77 0.82 8.24 -10.62
CA GLU A 77 -0.04 7.55 -11.59
C GLU A 77 -0.97 6.58 -10.86
N SER A 78 -2.28 6.69 -11.11
CA SER A 78 -3.26 5.71 -10.64
C SER A 78 -2.99 4.36 -11.31
N LYS A 79 -2.90 3.29 -10.51
CA LYS A 79 -2.75 1.91 -10.99
C LYS A 79 -4.09 1.25 -11.30
N GLU A 80 -5.19 1.81 -10.81
CA GLU A 80 -6.53 1.30 -11.09
C GLU A 80 -6.97 1.73 -12.47
N GLN A 81 -7.34 0.75 -13.32
CA GLN A 81 -7.93 0.98 -14.62
C GLN A 81 -9.45 1.03 -14.50
N GLU A 82 -10.08 2.02 -15.13
CA GLU A 82 -11.54 2.00 -15.29
C GLU A 82 -11.90 0.81 -16.21
N TYR A 83 -12.53 -0.19 -15.62
CA TYR A 83 -13.01 -1.38 -16.33
C TYR A 83 -14.53 -1.35 -16.41
N ILE A 84 -15.04 -1.41 -17.63
CA ILE A 84 -16.47 -1.56 -17.90
C ILE A 84 -16.72 -3.00 -18.34
N ALA A 85 -17.52 -3.72 -17.55
CA ALA A 85 -17.89 -5.09 -17.91
C ALA A 85 -18.61 -5.12 -19.26
N PRO A 86 -18.23 -6.05 -20.18
CA PRO A 86 -18.87 -6.16 -21.49
C PRO A 86 -20.37 -6.46 -21.35
N GLU A 87 -21.19 -5.79 -22.18
CA GLU A 87 -22.64 -5.98 -22.18
C GLU A 87 -23.00 -7.44 -22.52
N GLY A 88 -23.94 -8.02 -21.76
CA GLY A 88 -24.42 -9.38 -21.96
C GLY A 88 -23.54 -10.49 -21.41
N VAL A 89 -22.37 -10.19 -20.83
CA VAL A 89 -21.51 -11.19 -20.17
C VAL A 89 -22.01 -11.40 -18.73
N TYR A 90 -22.50 -12.61 -18.44
CA TYR A 90 -23.05 -12.94 -17.12
C TYR A 90 -21.97 -13.06 -16.03
N LEU A 91 -20.77 -13.57 -16.36
CA LEU A 91 -19.63 -13.72 -15.44
C LEU A 91 -18.47 -12.82 -15.90
N PRO A 92 -18.55 -11.49 -15.67
CA PRO A 92 -17.53 -10.57 -16.17
C PRO A 92 -16.25 -10.55 -15.34
N TYR A 93 -16.23 -11.21 -14.19
CA TYR A 93 -15.13 -11.17 -13.23
C TYR A 93 -14.64 -12.55 -12.81
N PHE A 94 -13.38 -12.60 -12.42
CA PHE A 94 -12.70 -13.73 -11.77
C PHE A 94 -11.91 -13.20 -10.56
N ILE A 95 -11.88 -13.94 -9.45
CA ILE A 95 -11.22 -13.51 -8.22
C ILE A 95 -9.99 -14.38 -7.95
N LYS A 96 -8.83 -13.78 -7.74
CA LYS A 96 -7.63 -14.46 -7.25
C LYS A 96 -7.30 -13.97 -5.85
N VAL A 97 -7.29 -14.87 -4.88
CA VAL A 97 -6.93 -14.58 -3.49
C VAL A 97 -5.51 -15.08 -3.24
N ASN A 98 -4.59 -14.16 -3.02
CA ASN A 98 -3.27 -14.47 -2.55
C ASN A 98 -3.31 -14.56 -1.01
N ARG A 99 -3.40 -15.78 -0.50
CA ARG A 99 -3.50 -16.06 0.93
C ARG A 99 -2.26 -15.58 1.70
N ALA A 100 -1.07 -15.85 1.16
CA ALA A 100 0.20 -15.48 1.82
C ALA A 100 0.38 -13.96 1.94
N ALA A 101 -0.11 -13.19 0.98
CA ALA A 101 -0.09 -11.73 1.03
C ALA A 101 -1.30 -11.11 1.73
N ASN A 102 -2.35 -11.89 2.05
CA ASN A 102 -3.65 -11.39 2.49
C ASN A 102 -4.20 -10.30 1.55
N CYS A 103 -4.23 -10.62 0.26
CA CYS A 103 -4.67 -9.72 -0.80
C CYS A 103 -5.54 -10.46 -1.81
N ALA A 104 -6.66 -9.90 -2.21
CA ALA A 104 -7.48 -10.42 -3.30
C ALA A 104 -7.43 -9.45 -4.48
N THR A 105 -7.30 -9.98 -5.71
CA THR A 105 -7.38 -9.21 -6.95
C THR A 105 -8.56 -9.72 -7.78
N VAL A 106 -9.39 -8.81 -8.24
CA VAL A 106 -10.45 -9.07 -9.19
C VAL A 106 -9.95 -8.79 -10.59
N TYR A 107 -10.17 -9.73 -11.48
CA TYR A 107 -9.83 -9.63 -12.90
C TYR A 107 -11.12 -9.53 -13.73
N GLY A 108 -11.14 -8.62 -14.67
CA GLY A 108 -12.15 -8.51 -15.71
C GLY A 108 -11.81 -9.39 -16.90
N ILE A 109 -12.84 -9.77 -17.65
CA ILE A 109 -12.70 -10.53 -18.90
C ILE A 109 -12.24 -9.60 -20.02
N ASP A 110 -11.28 -10.03 -20.82
CA ASP A 110 -10.77 -9.30 -21.98
C ASP A 110 -11.54 -9.65 -23.27
N GLU A 111 -11.11 -9.07 -24.39
CA GLU A 111 -11.71 -9.31 -25.71
C GLU A 111 -11.58 -10.75 -26.22
N ASN A 112 -10.64 -11.52 -25.68
CA ASN A 112 -10.41 -12.91 -26.02
C ASN A 112 -11.24 -13.87 -25.14
N GLY A 113 -11.96 -13.34 -24.15
CA GLY A 113 -12.72 -14.14 -23.19
C GLY A 113 -11.89 -14.63 -22.01
N GLU A 114 -10.67 -14.10 -21.80
CA GLU A 114 -9.78 -14.47 -20.71
C GLU A 114 -9.81 -13.43 -19.57
N TYR A 115 -9.65 -13.87 -18.32
CA TYR A 115 -9.64 -12.98 -17.16
C TYR A 115 -8.24 -12.42 -16.89
N THR A 116 -7.83 -11.43 -17.68
CA THR A 116 -6.47 -10.87 -17.68
C THR A 116 -6.37 -9.43 -17.21
N ILE A 117 -7.49 -8.68 -17.20
CA ILE A 117 -7.52 -7.26 -16.86
C ILE A 117 -7.62 -7.08 -15.33
N PRO A 118 -6.59 -6.62 -14.61
CA PRO A 118 -6.71 -6.36 -13.19
C PRO A 118 -7.59 -5.13 -12.94
N VAL A 119 -8.70 -5.31 -12.23
CA VAL A 119 -9.73 -4.27 -12.02
C VAL A 119 -9.62 -3.65 -10.64
N LYS A 120 -9.53 -4.49 -9.59
CA LYS A 120 -9.48 -4.05 -8.20
C LYS A 120 -8.62 -4.98 -7.36
N ALA A 121 -7.95 -4.41 -6.35
CA ALA A 121 -7.31 -5.15 -5.29
C ALA A 121 -7.96 -4.82 -3.94
N PHE A 122 -7.98 -5.80 -3.03
CA PHE A 122 -8.57 -5.68 -1.71
C PHE A 122 -7.62 -6.24 -0.65
N ALA A 123 -7.44 -5.51 0.44
CA ALA A 123 -6.83 -6.06 1.64
C ALA A 123 -7.77 -7.09 2.27
N THR A 124 -7.24 -8.26 2.60
CA THR A 124 -8.04 -9.35 3.19
C THR A 124 -7.44 -9.84 4.49
N SER A 125 -8.21 -10.62 5.26
CA SER A 125 -7.68 -11.46 6.32
C SER A 125 -8.07 -12.90 6.04
N CYS A 126 -7.07 -13.71 5.71
CA CYS A 126 -7.23 -15.15 5.54
C CYS A 126 -7.10 -15.89 6.88
N GLY A 127 -7.27 -17.21 6.86
CA GLY A 127 -7.21 -18.08 8.02
C GLY A 127 -5.86 -18.06 8.74
N LYS A 128 -5.90 -17.93 10.07
CA LYS A 128 -4.72 -18.02 10.93
C LYS A 128 -4.18 -19.46 10.99
N ALA A 129 -3.00 -19.63 11.61
CA ALA A 129 -2.40 -20.95 11.81
C ALA A 129 -3.33 -21.91 12.57
N GLY A 130 -3.57 -23.06 11.98
CA GLY A 130 -4.51 -24.09 12.45
C GLY A 130 -5.92 -23.99 11.88
N ASP A 131 -6.26 -22.86 11.28
CA ASP A 131 -7.54 -22.57 10.64
C ASP A 131 -7.33 -21.99 9.23
N GLU A 132 -6.38 -22.52 8.48
CA GLU A 132 -5.94 -21.94 7.21
C GLU A 132 -7.07 -21.89 6.18
N THR A 133 -7.12 -20.79 5.42
CA THR A 133 -7.93 -20.72 4.20
C THR A 133 -7.46 -21.78 3.20
N ILE A 134 -8.38 -22.48 2.59
CA ILE A 134 -8.08 -23.51 1.57
C ILE A 134 -7.29 -22.89 0.40
N VAL A 135 -6.36 -23.66 -0.15
CA VAL A 135 -5.66 -23.33 -1.41
C VAL A 135 -6.20 -24.22 -2.52
N GLY A 136 -6.37 -23.68 -3.71
CA GLY A 136 -6.79 -24.43 -4.88
C GLY A 136 -7.26 -23.53 -6.01
N GLU A 137 -7.42 -24.15 -7.14
CA GLU A 137 -7.92 -23.53 -8.37
C GLU A 137 -9.36 -23.98 -8.65
N ASN A 138 -10.05 -23.19 -9.47
CA ASN A 138 -11.38 -23.55 -10.00
C ASN A 138 -12.49 -23.68 -8.94
N TYR A 139 -12.40 -22.97 -7.82
CA TYR A 139 -13.56 -22.78 -6.98
C TYR A 139 -14.60 -21.93 -7.72
N VAL A 140 -15.86 -22.14 -7.41
CA VAL A 140 -16.99 -21.44 -8.04
C VAL A 140 -17.91 -20.96 -6.93
N THR A 141 -18.16 -19.67 -6.90
CA THR A 141 -19.03 -19.06 -5.90
C THR A 141 -20.47 -19.53 -6.02
N SER A 142 -21.20 -19.56 -4.91
CA SER A 142 -22.59 -20.06 -4.90
C SER A 142 -23.55 -19.14 -4.14
N ASP A 143 -23.83 -19.44 -2.88
CA ASP A 143 -24.87 -18.74 -2.10
C ASP A 143 -24.42 -17.39 -1.58
N LYS A 144 -25.32 -16.43 -1.57
CA LYS A 144 -25.13 -15.08 -1.00
C LYS A 144 -26.07 -14.87 0.19
N TYR A 145 -25.55 -14.23 1.24
CA TYR A 145 -26.30 -13.86 2.44
C TYR A 145 -25.96 -12.43 2.82
N GLU A 146 -26.93 -11.57 3.05
CA GLU A 146 -26.65 -10.23 3.57
C GLU A 146 -25.99 -10.29 4.95
N TRP A 147 -26.45 -11.22 5.79
CA TRP A 147 -25.84 -11.59 7.05
C TRP A 147 -25.62 -13.11 7.10
N GLY A 148 -24.37 -13.53 7.18
CA GLY A 148 -24.00 -14.94 7.36
C GLY A 148 -23.68 -15.21 8.82
N TYR A 149 -24.27 -16.29 9.38
CA TYR A 149 -23.91 -16.77 10.72
C TYR A 149 -22.63 -17.59 10.65
N MET A 150 -21.63 -17.24 11.48
CA MET A 150 -20.32 -17.86 11.50
C MET A 150 -20.21 -18.96 12.57
N VAL A 151 -19.19 -19.83 12.40
CA VAL A 151 -18.97 -20.99 13.29
C VAL A 151 -18.66 -20.62 14.74
N ASP A 152 -18.16 -19.41 14.98
CA ASP A 152 -17.81 -18.84 16.27
C ASP A 152 -18.98 -18.07 16.94
N GLY A 153 -20.15 -18.08 16.32
CA GLY A 153 -21.35 -17.41 16.83
C GLY A 153 -21.47 -15.94 16.44
N THR A 154 -20.54 -15.43 15.62
CA THR A 154 -20.56 -14.05 15.09
C THR A 154 -21.31 -13.97 13.76
N TYR A 155 -21.39 -12.77 13.19
CA TYR A 155 -22.07 -12.52 11.93
C TYR A 155 -21.15 -11.79 10.97
N GLY A 156 -21.10 -12.24 9.68
CA GLY A 156 -20.40 -11.54 8.59
C GLY A 156 -21.41 -10.95 7.62
N ARG A 157 -21.22 -9.69 7.21
CA ARG A 157 -22.07 -9.06 6.19
C ARG A 157 -21.59 -9.45 4.80
N TYR A 158 -22.54 -9.43 3.86
CA TYR A 158 -22.30 -9.71 2.45
C TYR A 158 -21.54 -11.03 2.24
N ALA A 159 -21.95 -12.05 3.02
CA ALA A 159 -21.32 -13.35 2.96
C ALA A 159 -21.59 -14.01 1.61
N PHE A 160 -20.53 -14.46 0.93
CA PHE A 160 -20.59 -15.05 -0.38
C PHE A 160 -19.74 -16.34 -0.39
N ARG A 161 -20.38 -17.48 -0.63
CA ARG A 161 -19.75 -18.80 -0.50
C ARG A 161 -18.76 -19.05 -1.64
N ILE A 162 -17.52 -19.39 -1.25
CA ILE A 162 -16.46 -19.81 -2.18
C ILE A 162 -16.55 -21.33 -2.41
N SER A 163 -16.50 -22.10 -1.31
CA SER A 163 -16.57 -23.57 -1.33
C SER A 163 -16.81 -24.09 0.08
N GLY A 164 -17.69 -25.07 0.26
CA GLY A 164 -17.97 -25.66 1.57
C GLY A 164 -18.31 -24.61 2.63
N GLY A 165 -17.53 -24.52 3.72
CA GLY A 165 -17.66 -23.54 4.78
C GLY A 165 -16.87 -22.24 4.57
N TYR A 166 -16.14 -22.09 3.46
CA TYR A 166 -15.30 -20.94 3.19
C TYR A 166 -16.08 -19.86 2.42
N LEU A 167 -16.06 -18.63 2.94
CA LEU A 167 -16.81 -17.51 2.39
C LEU A 167 -15.91 -16.29 2.25
N PHE A 168 -16.26 -15.39 1.31
CA PHE A 168 -15.99 -13.97 1.46
C PHE A 168 -17.02 -13.38 2.40
N HIS A 169 -16.62 -12.55 3.35
CA HIS A 169 -17.53 -11.79 4.22
C HIS A 169 -16.81 -10.59 4.86
N SER A 170 -17.57 -9.66 5.45
CA SER A 170 -16.99 -8.56 6.20
C SER A 170 -16.18 -9.06 7.41
N VAL A 171 -15.43 -8.17 8.07
CA VAL A 171 -15.03 -8.42 9.45
C VAL A 171 -16.27 -8.78 10.27
N PRO A 172 -16.17 -9.69 11.26
CA PRO A 172 -17.33 -10.13 12.05
C PRO A 172 -17.96 -9.03 12.91
N TYR A 173 -19.25 -9.25 13.21
CA TYR A 173 -20.05 -8.48 14.12
C TYR A 173 -20.57 -9.39 15.24
N TYR A 174 -20.70 -8.89 16.46
CA TYR A 174 -21.27 -9.64 17.58
C TYR A 174 -22.76 -9.94 17.37
N SER A 175 -23.48 -9.10 16.62
CA SER A 175 -24.89 -9.29 16.28
C SER A 175 -25.17 -8.80 14.85
N MET A 176 -26.41 -8.99 14.34
CA MET A 176 -26.85 -8.43 13.06
C MET A 176 -27.16 -6.91 13.16
N ASN A 177 -26.30 -6.18 13.85
CA ASN A 177 -26.34 -4.72 13.98
C ASN A 177 -25.06 -4.12 13.39
N LYS A 178 -25.19 -3.16 12.47
CA LYS A 178 -24.08 -2.48 11.81
C LYS A 178 -23.17 -1.69 12.76
N GLY A 179 -23.64 -1.35 13.94
CA GLY A 179 -22.90 -0.66 14.99
C GLY A 179 -22.26 -1.61 16.02
N ASP A 180 -22.18 -2.92 15.74
CA ASP A 180 -21.71 -3.95 16.69
C ASP A 180 -20.53 -4.76 16.10
N LEU A 181 -19.64 -4.06 15.40
CA LEU A 181 -18.44 -4.61 14.77
C LEU A 181 -17.44 -5.10 15.80
N GLU A 182 -16.77 -6.21 15.55
CA GLU A 182 -15.55 -6.62 16.27
C GLU A 182 -14.36 -5.76 15.82
N ASP A 183 -14.22 -4.56 16.36
CA ASP A 183 -13.18 -3.59 16.03
C ASP A 183 -11.75 -4.13 16.16
N GLY A 184 -11.49 -4.92 17.22
CA GLY A 184 -10.23 -5.62 17.41
C GLY A 184 -9.90 -6.63 16.29
N GLN A 185 -10.91 -7.20 15.61
CA GLN A 185 -10.72 -8.03 14.40
C GLN A 185 -10.57 -7.16 13.14
N TYR A 186 -11.26 -6.02 13.09
CA TYR A 186 -11.13 -5.06 12.01
C TYR A 186 -9.68 -4.57 11.87
N ASN A 187 -9.04 -4.25 12.97
CA ASN A 187 -7.66 -3.80 13.01
C ASN A 187 -6.62 -4.85 12.59
N LYS A 188 -7.06 -6.10 12.37
CA LYS A 188 -6.24 -7.17 11.78
C LYS A 188 -6.39 -7.30 10.27
N LEU A 189 -7.20 -6.47 9.62
CA LEU A 189 -7.28 -6.49 8.15
C LEU A 189 -5.91 -6.28 7.52
N GLY A 190 -5.59 -7.17 6.59
CA GLY A 190 -4.27 -7.28 5.97
C GLY A 190 -3.38 -8.38 6.56
N ASP A 191 -3.77 -8.98 7.70
CA ASP A 191 -3.03 -10.05 8.36
C ASP A 191 -3.90 -11.32 8.51
N TYR A 192 -3.27 -12.44 8.86
CA TYR A 192 -3.98 -13.68 9.15
C TYR A 192 -4.82 -13.54 10.43
N ALA A 193 -6.13 -13.69 10.33
CA ALA A 193 -7.01 -13.48 11.49
C ALA A 193 -8.27 -14.38 11.52
N SER A 194 -8.70 -14.94 10.37
CA SER A 194 -9.96 -15.67 10.28
C SER A 194 -9.84 -17.13 10.75
N LEU A 195 -10.98 -17.80 10.82
CA LEU A 195 -11.12 -19.26 11.01
C LEU A 195 -11.27 -19.97 9.64
N GLY A 196 -10.62 -19.45 8.60
CA GLY A 196 -10.59 -20.02 7.26
C GLY A 196 -11.27 -19.19 6.18
N CYS A 197 -12.25 -18.34 6.49
CA CYS A 197 -12.89 -17.44 5.54
C CYS A 197 -11.94 -16.32 5.06
N VAL A 198 -12.33 -15.61 4.02
CA VAL A 198 -11.63 -14.44 3.50
C VAL A 198 -12.40 -13.21 3.96
N ARG A 199 -11.89 -12.53 5.00
CA ARG A 199 -12.49 -11.32 5.59
C ARG A 199 -12.02 -10.08 4.84
N MET A 200 -12.90 -9.09 4.71
CA MET A 200 -12.64 -7.78 4.08
C MET A 200 -13.34 -6.68 4.88
N CYS A 201 -13.06 -5.41 4.60
CA CYS A 201 -13.92 -4.33 5.03
C CYS A 201 -15.27 -4.39 4.28
N VAL A 202 -16.29 -3.73 4.83
CA VAL A 202 -17.65 -3.78 4.28
C VAL A 202 -17.72 -3.30 2.82
N ARG A 203 -17.06 -2.16 2.48
CA ARG A 203 -17.03 -1.63 1.12
C ARG A 203 -16.54 -2.67 0.12
N ASP A 204 -15.45 -3.34 0.44
CA ASP A 204 -14.75 -4.21 -0.49
C ASP A 204 -15.50 -5.54 -0.69
N VAL A 205 -15.99 -6.15 0.39
CA VAL A 205 -16.81 -7.37 0.25
C VAL A 205 -18.17 -7.06 -0.37
N LYS A 206 -18.75 -5.88 -0.09
CA LYS A 206 -19.99 -5.44 -0.75
C LYS A 206 -19.80 -5.28 -2.25
N TRP A 207 -18.64 -4.74 -2.69
CA TRP A 207 -18.33 -4.65 -4.10
C TRP A 207 -18.33 -6.01 -4.79
N ILE A 208 -17.67 -7.04 -4.18
CA ILE A 208 -17.72 -8.42 -4.68
C ILE A 208 -19.16 -8.95 -4.69
N TYR A 209 -19.89 -8.75 -3.60
CA TYR A 209 -21.26 -9.21 -3.45
C TYR A 209 -22.21 -8.66 -4.54
N ASP A 210 -22.06 -7.37 -4.87
CA ASP A 210 -22.92 -6.70 -5.83
C ASP A 210 -22.53 -6.99 -7.29
N ASN A 211 -21.22 -7.07 -7.58
CA ASN A 211 -20.71 -7.12 -8.96
C ASN A 211 -20.35 -8.53 -9.45
N CYS A 212 -20.09 -9.46 -8.54
CA CYS A 212 -19.73 -10.83 -8.90
C CYS A 212 -20.95 -11.77 -8.74
N PRO A 213 -21.59 -12.25 -9.82
CA PRO A 213 -22.71 -13.20 -9.73
C PRO A 213 -22.29 -14.54 -9.12
N SER A 214 -23.26 -15.32 -8.61
CA SER A 214 -23.03 -16.75 -8.31
C SER A 214 -22.55 -17.47 -9.58
N GLY A 215 -21.51 -18.30 -9.43
CA GLY A 215 -20.80 -18.88 -10.57
C GLY A 215 -19.47 -18.19 -10.88
N THR A 216 -19.17 -17.03 -10.25
CA THR A 216 -17.86 -16.37 -10.39
C THR A 216 -16.73 -17.31 -9.95
N GLY A 217 -15.72 -17.49 -10.81
CA GLY A 217 -14.56 -18.33 -10.53
C GLY A 217 -13.63 -17.70 -9.48
N VAL A 218 -13.03 -18.55 -8.64
CA VAL A 218 -12.08 -18.15 -7.61
C VAL A 218 -10.89 -19.09 -7.60
N THR A 219 -9.68 -18.52 -7.58
CA THR A 219 -8.43 -19.23 -7.27
C THR A 219 -7.87 -18.67 -5.96
N ILE A 220 -7.41 -19.56 -5.08
CA ILE A 220 -6.74 -19.21 -3.84
C ILE A 220 -5.34 -19.83 -3.87
N TYR A 221 -4.31 -18.99 -3.74
CA TYR A 221 -2.91 -19.39 -3.89
C TYR A 221 -2.02 -18.69 -2.86
N ASP A 222 -0.76 -19.10 -2.79
CA ASP A 222 0.26 -18.48 -1.94
C ASP A 222 1.39 -17.87 -2.78
N ASP A 223 1.61 -16.58 -2.61
CA ASP A 223 2.79 -15.86 -3.05
C ASP A 223 3.12 -14.76 -2.04
N ALA A 224 4.12 -15.01 -1.21
CA ALA A 224 4.51 -14.06 -0.15
C ALA A 224 5.31 -12.85 -0.68
N VAL A 225 5.78 -12.91 -1.92
CA VAL A 225 6.64 -11.88 -2.52
C VAL A 225 5.85 -10.89 -3.35
N ASN A 226 4.86 -11.38 -4.10
CA ASN A 226 4.09 -10.57 -5.03
C ASN A 226 2.59 -10.62 -4.68
N PRO A 227 2.03 -9.57 -4.10
CA PRO A 227 0.62 -9.55 -3.68
C PRO A 227 -0.37 -9.59 -4.85
N GLY A 228 0.06 -9.19 -6.05
CA GLY A 228 -0.74 -9.07 -7.25
C GLY A 228 -0.40 -7.80 -8.04
N PRO A 229 -0.90 -7.65 -9.29
CA PRO A 229 -0.49 -6.59 -10.21
C PRO A 229 -0.82 -5.17 -9.73
N LEU A 230 -1.88 -5.01 -8.94
CA LEU A 230 -2.28 -3.72 -8.37
C LEU A 230 -1.63 -3.43 -7.01
N GLY A 231 -0.87 -4.40 -6.46
CA GLY A 231 -0.35 -4.32 -5.11
C GLY A 231 -1.42 -4.69 -4.07
N LYS A 232 -1.02 -4.66 -2.79
CA LYS A 232 -1.94 -4.84 -1.65
C LYS A 232 -2.34 -3.46 -1.14
N PRO A 233 -3.63 -3.12 -1.13
CA PRO A 233 -4.09 -1.87 -0.54
C PRO A 233 -3.84 -1.83 0.97
N ASP A 234 -3.66 -0.63 1.49
CA ASP A 234 -3.67 -0.40 2.92
C ASP A 234 -5.09 -0.54 3.48
N SER A 235 -5.19 -0.86 4.77
CA SER A 235 -6.44 -0.83 5.52
C SER A 235 -6.41 0.27 6.57
N ILE A 236 -7.51 1.02 6.69
CA ILE A 236 -7.66 2.01 7.77
C ILE A 236 -7.75 1.28 9.11
N LYS A 237 -7.23 1.88 10.18
CA LYS A 237 -7.31 1.34 11.54
C LYS A 237 -8.28 2.17 12.36
N ILE A 238 -9.04 1.50 13.21
CA ILE A 238 -9.98 2.14 14.13
C ILE A 238 -9.23 2.35 15.46
N PRO A 239 -9.13 3.60 15.99
CA PRO A 239 -8.57 3.82 17.32
C PRO A 239 -9.35 3.08 18.39
N GLU A 240 -8.65 2.42 19.33
CA GLU A 240 -9.24 1.56 20.36
C GLU A 240 -10.23 2.30 21.28
N ASP A 241 -10.03 3.59 21.49
CA ASP A 241 -10.86 4.46 22.33
C ASP A 241 -11.92 5.25 21.55
N SER A 242 -12.11 4.96 20.25
CA SER A 242 -13.11 5.64 19.45
C SER A 242 -14.53 5.32 19.90
N ALA A 243 -15.35 6.35 20.07
CA ALA A 243 -16.79 6.19 20.31
C ALA A 243 -17.53 5.46 19.17
N TYR A 244 -16.90 5.35 18.01
CA TYR A 244 -17.46 4.75 16.79
C TYR A 244 -16.80 3.41 16.42
N ALA A 245 -16.02 2.82 17.34
CA ALA A 245 -15.29 1.58 17.08
C ALA A 245 -16.17 0.42 16.62
N GLY A 246 -17.44 0.40 17.06
CA GLY A 246 -18.42 -0.59 16.60
C GLY A 246 -18.88 -0.48 15.15
N TRP A 247 -18.42 0.51 14.38
CA TRP A 247 -18.78 0.70 12.97
C TRP A 247 -17.59 0.47 12.06
N ASP A 248 -17.81 -0.26 10.96
CA ASP A 248 -16.84 -0.32 9.87
C ASP A 248 -16.77 1.06 9.18
N PRO A 249 -15.59 1.73 9.14
CA PRO A 249 -15.45 3.04 8.51
C PRO A 249 -15.83 3.08 7.03
N THR A 250 -15.85 1.92 6.38
CA THR A 250 -16.17 1.79 4.96
C THR A 250 -17.62 1.41 4.67
N ASP A 251 -18.44 1.22 5.71
CA ASP A 251 -19.87 0.87 5.53
C ASP A 251 -20.61 2.04 4.88
N PRO A 252 -21.24 1.84 3.71
CA PRO A 252 -21.94 2.90 2.98
C PRO A 252 -23.29 3.30 3.60
N ASP A 253 -23.63 2.80 4.80
CA ASP A 253 -24.84 3.18 5.49
C ASP A 253 -24.86 4.69 5.77
N GLU A 254 -25.99 5.36 5.49
CA GLU A 254 -26.16 6.80 5.72
C GLU A 254 -26.00 7.20 7.20
N ASN A 255 -26.28 6.25 8.13
CA ASN A 255 -26.15 6.45 9.56
C ASN A 255 -24.78 6.11 10.10
N ASN A 256 -23.82 5.75 9.25
CA ASN A 256 -22.45 5.48 9.67
C ASN A 256 -21.83 6.76 10.27
N PRO A 257 -21.45 6.78 11.55
CA PRO A 257 -20.93 7.99 12.18
C PRO A 257 -19.60 8.44 11.58
N TRP A 258 -18.85 7.56 10.94
CA TRP A 258 -17.61 7.90 10.22
C TRP A 258 -17.85 8.81 9.01
N ASN A 259 -19.06 8.87 8.45
CA ASN A 259 -19.43 9.77 7.35
C ASN A 259 -19.27 11.27 7.70
N ALA A 260 -19.15 11.61 8.98
CA ALA A 260 -18.90 12.98 9.42
C ALA A 260 -17.41 13.39 9.37
N TYR A 261 -16.53 12.47 9.02
CA TYR A 261 -15.08 12.66 9.03
C TYR A 261 -14.48 12.36 7.65
N SER A 262 -13.31 12.94 7.40
CA SER A 262 -12.55 12.75 6.15
C SER A 262 -11.06 12.86 6.43
N ALA A 263 -10.25 12.41 5.48
CA ALA A 263 -8.83 12.75 5.49
C ALA A 263 -8.63 14.27 5.53
N LYS A 264 -7.59 14.75 6.21
CA LYS A 264 -7.37 16.17 6.42
C LYS A 264 -5.87 16.52 6.47
N ILE A 265 -5.50 17.57 5.73
CA ILE A 265 -4.18 18.19 5.78
C ILE A 265 -4.25 19.40 6.73
N GLU A 266 -3.28 19.52 7.62
CA GLU A 266 -3.17 20.63 8.56
C GLU A 266 -1.76 21.25 8.52
N GLY A 267 -1.63 22.49 9.01
CA GLY A 267 -0.35 23.19 9.11
C GLY A 267 0.22 23.74 7.81
N ALA A 268 -0.40 23.47 6.66
CA ALA A 268 0.00 24.04 5.38
C ALA A 268 -0.18 25.57 5.39
N LYS A 269 0.86 26.31 4.99
CA LYS A 269 0.87 27.78 4.95
C LYS A 269 1.84 28.28 3.90
N ASP A 270 1.66 29.53 3.46
CA ASP A 270 2.59 30.20 2.55
C ASP A 270 4.02 30.22 3.12
N ILE A 271 4.98 29.99 2.23
CA ILE A 271 6.40 29.88 2.54
C ILE A 271 7.12 31.05 1.91
N GLN A 272 8.00 31.68 2.66
CA GLN A 272 8.87 32.73 2.14
C GLN A 272 10.33 32.37 2.40
N THR A 273 11.16 32.52 1.36
CA THR A 273 12.61 32.32 1.45
C THR A 273 13.35 33.28 0.52
N LYS A 274 14.68 33.28 0.61
CA LYS A 274 15.55 34.06 -0.28
C LYS A 274 16.13 33.20 -1.38
N ILE A 275 16.46 33.83 -2.51
CA ILE A 275 17.13 33.19 -3.61
C ILE A 275 18.38 32.41 -3.17
N GLY A 276 18.50 31.17 -3.56
CA GLY A 276 19.59 30.27 -3.18
C GLY A 276 19.46 29.65 -1.78
N GLN A 277 18.38 29.92 -1.03
CA GLN A 277 18.09 29.31 0.26
C GLN A 277 16.95 28.29 0.11
N SER A 278 17.31 27.01 0.05
CA SER A 278 16.32 25.94 0.06
C SER A 278 15.68 25.78 1.44
N VAL A 279 14.39 25.48 1.46
CA VAL A 279 13.62 25.14 2.66
C VAL A 279 12.88 23.84 2.43
N ASP A 280 12.66 23.09 3.50
CA ASP A 280 11.78 21.92 3.44
C ASP A 280 10.32 22.40 3.41
N VAL A 281 9.67 22.22 2.26
CA VAL A 281 8.30 22.64 2.02
C VAL A 281 7.29 21.85 2.87
N MET A 282 7.67 20.69 3.39
CA MET A 282 6.83 19.87 4.27
C MET A 282 6.88 20.29 5.75
N THR A 283 7.71 21.30 6.10
CA THR A 283 7.87 21.69 7.50
C THR A 283 6.56 22.14 8.14
N GLY A 284 6.10 21.36 9.13
CA GLY A 284 4.88 21.62 9.91
C GLY A 284 3.59 21.21 9.21
N VAL A 285 3.67 20.59 8.03
CA VAL A 285 2.50 19.99 7.34
C VAL A 285 2.27 18.60 7.88
N THR A 286 1.04 18.30 8.27
CA THR A 286 0.61 16.97 8.76
C THR A 286 -0.68 16.54 8.09
N ALA A 287 -1.00 15.25 8.13
CA ALA A 287 -2.28 14.75 7.67
C ALA A 287 -2.81 13.64 8.57
N THR A 288 -4.14 13.59 8.69
CA THR A 288 -4.86 12.50 9.36
C THR A 288 -5.81 11.81 8.41
N ASP A 289 -6.07 10.51 8.62
CA ASP A 289 -7.10 9.78 7.90
C ASP A 289 -8.51 10.03 8.50
N THR A 290 -9.53 9.42 7.89
CA THR A 290 -10.93 9.52 8.35
C THR A 290 -11.10 9.07 9.81
N CYS A 291 -10.29 8.17 10.32
CA CYS A 291 -10.33 7.71 11.72
C CYS A 291 -9.43 8.52 12.67
N GLY A 292 -8.71 9.53 12.16
CA GLY A 292 -7.82 10.39 12.94
C GLY A 292 -6.40 9.87 13.11
N ASN A 293 -6.01 8.79 12.43
CA ASN A 293 -4.65 8.28 12.46
C ASN A 293 -3.72 9.17 11.63
N ASP A 294 -2.46 9.29 12.06
CA ASP A 294 -1.43 10.03 11.32
C ASP A 294 -1.08 9.34 10.00
N ILE A 295 -1.30 10.05 8.91
CA ILE A 295 -0.93 9.65 7.54
C ILE A 295 -0.03 10.67 6.85
N THR A 296 0.67 11.50 7.62
CA THR A 296 1.57 12.56 7.12
C THR A 296 2.57 12.03 6.07
N ALA A 297 3.08 10.80 6.26
CA ALA A 297 3.99 10.17 5.31
C ALA A 297 3.36 9.85 3.93
N LYS A 298 2.04 9.93 3.81
CA LYS A 298 1.30 9.72 2.54
C LYS A 298 1.02 11.01 1.78
N ILE A 299 1.38 12.17 2.33
CA ILE A 299 1.22 13.45 1.63
C ILE A 299 2.09 13.43 0.37
N VAL A 300 1.46 13.70 -0.76
CA VAL A 300 2.13 13.93 -2.04
C VAL A 300 2.22 15.43 -2.27
N THR A 301 3.42 15.90 -2.61
CA THR A 301 3.64 17.29 -2.99
C THR A 301 3.61 17.40 -4.51
N VAL A 302 2.73 18.25 -5.06
CA VAL A 302 2.59 18.46 -6.51
C VAL A 302 2.92 19.91 -6.84
N GLY A 303 3.70 20.12 -7.90
CA GLY A 303 4.06 21.45 -8.35
C GLY A 303 5.42 21.50 -9.01
N ARG A 304 5.74 22.65 -9.59
CA ARG A 304 7.05 22.94 -10.15
C ARG A 304 7.56 24.25 -9.58
N TYR A 305 8.68 24.21 -8.90
CA TYR A 305 9.27 25.37 -8.24
C TYR A 305 10.80 25.32 -8.25
N THR A 306 11.41 26.43 -7.88
CA THR A 306 12.87 26.52 -7.71
C THR A 306 13.20 27.51 -6.60
N PHE A 307 14.35 27.30 -5.95
CA PHE A 307 14.94 28.26 -5.02
C PHE A 307 16.00 29.15 -5.69
N ASP A 308 16.32 28.89 -6.96
CA ASP A 308 17.40 29.55 -7.70
C ASP A 308 16.93 30.75 -8.54
N GLN A 309 15.64 31.05 -8.49
CA GLN A 309 15.04 32.18 -9.19
C GLN A 309 13.97 32.83 -8.33
N THR A 310 13.98 34.16 -8.27
CA THR A 310 12.89 34.90 -7.61
C THR A 310 11.55 34.67 -8.30
N GLY A 311 10.51 34.50 -7.52
CA GLY A 311 9.17 34.24 -8.04
C GLY A 311 8.19 33.77 -6.99
N THR A 312 6.98 33.52 -7.43
CA THR A 312 5.93 32.91 -6.60
C THR A 312 5.45 31.64 -7.30
N TYR A 313 5.55 30.52 -6.59
CA TYR A 313 5.26 29.20 -7.10
C TYR A 313 4.12 28.58 -6.29
N ASP A 314 3.26 27.82 -6.95
CA ASP A 314 2.23 27.04 -6.28
C ASP A 314 2.79 25.67 -5.87
N ILE A 315 2.52 25.30 -4.63
CA ILE A 315 2.79 23.97 -4.07
C ILE A 315 1.44 23.42 -3.60
N LYS A 316 0.99 22.32 -4.18
CA LYS A 316 -0.19 21.59 -3.77
C LYS A 316 0.24 20.38 -2.93
N TYR A 317 -0.36 20.22 -1.76
CA TYR A 317 -0.30 19.01 -0.96
C TYR A 317 -1.56 18.22 -1.18
N GLU A 318 -1.44 16.93 -1.40
CA GLU A 318 -2.55 16.00 -1.59
C GLU A 318 -2.36 14.80 -0.68
N VAL A 319 -3.45 14.30 -0.12
CA VAL A 319 -3.48 13.05 0.63
C VAL A 319 -4.75 12.29 0.32
N THR A 320 -4.62 10.98 0.19
CA THR A 320 -5.77 10.06 0.10
C THR A 320 -5.57 8.95 1.11
N ASP A 321 -6.58 8.72 1.96
CA ASP A 321 -6.54 7.66 2.95
C ASP A 321 -6.89 6.28 2.35
N ALA A 322 -6.82 5.24 3.18
CA ALA A 322 -7.05 3.85 2.75
C ALA A 322 -8.50 3.56 2.31
N ILE A 323 -9.45 4.43 2.66
CA ILE A 323 -10.85 4.30 2.23
C ILE A 323 -11.22 5.23 1.08
N GLY A 324 -10.24 5.96 0.54
CA GLY A 324 -10.43 6.84 -0.62
C GLY A 324 -10.90 8.25 -0.26
N SER A 325 -10.90 8.63 1.03
CA SER A 325 -11.15 10.01 1.43
C SER A 325 -9.93 10.86 1.06
N HIS A 326 -10.18 11.99 0.41
CA HIS A 326 -9.15 12.85 -0.17
C HIS A 326 -9.24 14.26 0.38
N ASP A 327 -8.06 14.89 0.59
CA ASP A 327 -7.93 16.30 0.89
C ASP A 327 -6.76 16.92 0.10
N GLU A 328 -6.90 18.19 -0.28
CA GLU A 328 -5.87 18.94 -0.98
C GLU A 328 -5.78 20.38 -0.47
N VAL A 329 -4.55 20.91 -0.37
CA VAL A 329 -4.29 22.29 0.02
C VAL A 329 -3.19 22.87 -0.86
N THR A 330 -3.42 24.05 -1.44
CA THR A 330 -2.41 24.79 -2.22
C THR A 330 -1.88 25.97 -1.44
N VAL A 331 -0.56 26.09 -1.37
CA VAL A 331 0.16 27.23 -0.74
C VAL A 331 1.09 27.90 -1.74
N LYS A 332 1.53 29.12 -1.41
CA LYS A 332 2.51 29.87 -2.20
C LYS A 332 3.91 29.72 -1.60
N LEU A 333 4.88 29.38 -2.46
CA LEU A 333 6.31 29.54 -2.17
C LEU A 333 6.79 30.86 -2.82
N MET A 334 7.17 31.83 -2.00
CA MET A 334 7.69 33.12 -2.45
C MET A 334 9.22 33.13 -2.27
N VAL A 335 9.95 33.20 -3.37
CA VAL A 335 11.41 33.34 -3.40
C VAL A 335 11.74 34.80 -3.71
N THR A 336 12.36 35.49 -2.74
CA THR A 336 12.74 36.92 -2.82
C THR A 336 14.24 37.09 -2.94
N GLU A 337 14.69 38.33 -3.20
CA GLU A 337 16.10 38.68 -3.21
C GLU A 337 16.76 38.60 -1.83
#